data_0c487c08c4657f89e7e7eae14b3eb102
#
_entry.id   0c487c08c4657f89e7e7eae14b3eb102
#
_cell.length_a   1.000
_cell.length_b   1.000
_cell.length_c   1.000
_cell.angle_alpha   90.00
_cell.angle_beta   90.00
_cell.angle_gamma   90.00
#
_symmetry.space_group_name_H-M   'P 1'
#
loop_
_entity.id
_entity.type
_entity.pdbx_description
1 polymer ?
#
loop_
_entity_poly.entity_id
_entity_poly.type
_entity_poly.pdbx_seq_one_letter_code
_entity_poly.pdbx_strand_id
1 'polypeptide(L)'
;MINQLIQQAQPYWKQYVEHEFVQQLAKGTLPKACFQHYLKQDYLYLFHYSRAFALGVFKARNFAEMDMPRKTLDILCQEIQLHLNYCQQWEISEQEIFQTLESAACISYTRYLLDCGMTGGLPELYAAVTPCALGYAQVARYITENYPKLPSNPYQAWIDVYSAPEYQQAAQETVDFLTVLCEPLNDSQLTNIQQIFTTATRMEIEFWQMGLDLA
;
A
#
# COMPACT_ATOMS: atom_id res chain seq x y z
N MET A 1 -4.16 -16.45 -10.61
CA MET A 1 -3.03 -15.51 -10.78
C MET A 1 -2.52 -14.97 -9.46
N ILE A 2 -3.29 -14.24 -8.65
CA ILE A 2 -2.77 -13.58 -7.43
C ILE A 2 -2.13 -14.56 -6.42
N ASN A 3 -2.71 -15.71 -6.18
CA ASN A 3 -2.13 -16.73 -5.27
C ASN A 3 -0.76 -17.21 -5.76
N GLN A 4 -0.54 -17.29 -7.08
CA GLN A 4 0.77 -17.63 -7.65
C GLN A 4 1.78 -16.50 -7.42
N LEU A 5 1.39 -15.24 -7.63
CA LEU A 5 2.26 -14.08 -7.34
C LEU A 5 2.69 -14.07 -5.88
N ILE A 6 1.76 -14.25 -4.95
CA ILE A 6 2.03 -14.32 -3.51
C ILE A 6 2.95 -15.51 -3.17
N GLN A 7 2.68 -16.69 -3.75
CA GLN A 7 3.50 -17.89 -3.50
C GLN A 7 4.94 -17.69 -3.98
N GLN A 8 5.13 -17.09 -5.15
CA GLN A 8 6.46 -16.83 -5.71
C GLN A 8 7.17 -15.65 -5.01
N ALA A 9 6.42 -14.74 -4.37
CA ALA A 9 6.97 -13.67 -3.55
C ALA A 9 7.39 -14.12 -2.14
N GLN A 10 7.19 -15.40 -1.77
CA GLN A 10 7.69 -15.91 -0.48
C GLN A 10 9.23 -15.97 -0.46
N PRO A 11 9.90 -15.70 0.69
CA PRO A 11 9.29 -15.45 2.01
C PRO A 11 8.87 -14.00 2.27
N TYR A 12 9.08 -13.09 1.32
CA TYR A 12 8.88 -11.64 1.52
C TYR A 12 7.43 -11.29 1.86
N TRP A 13 6.45 -11.94 1.21
CA TRP A 13 5.03 -11.67 1.50
C TRP A 13 4.68 -11.96 2.96
N LYS A 14 5.19 -13.05 3.52
CA LYS A 14 5.02 -13.36 4.93
C LYS A 14 5.73 -12.34 5.83
N GLN A 15 6.97 -11.95 5.50
CA GLN A 15 7.72 -10.94 6.25
C GLN A 15 7.00 -9.59 6.27
N TYR A 16 6.35 -9.22 5.16
CA TYR A 16 5.55 -8.01 5.06
C TYR A 16 4.30 -8.07 5.96
N VAL A 17 3.48 -9.11 5.81
CA VAL A 17 2.20 -9.26 6.53
C VAL A 17 2.42 -9.45 8.03
N GLU A 18 3.47 -10.18 8.42
CA GLU A 18 3.79 -10.51 9.81
C GLU A 18 4.96 -9.67 10.36
N HIS A 19 5.19 -8.48 9.81
CA HIS A 19 6.29 -7.61 10.23
C HIS A 19 6.19 -7.21 11.71
N GLU A 20 7.32 -6.98 12.36
CA GLU A 20 7.37 -6.57 13.78
C GLU A 20 6.56 -5.30 14.05
N PHE A 21 6.59 -4.32 13.14
CA PHE A 21 5.74 -3.13 13.21
C PHE A 21 4.25 -3.50 13.31
N VAL A 22 3.79 -4.42 12.46
CA VAL A 22 2.41 -4.91 12.43
C VAL A 22 2.06 -5.63 13.73
N GLN A 23 2.96 -6.49 14.22
CA GLN A 23 2.73 -7.24 15.46
C GLN A 23 2.66 -6.33 16.69
N GLN A 24 3.54 -5.32 16.78
CA GLN A 24 3.50 -4.34 17.86
C GLN A 24 2.25 -3.46 17.79
N LEU A 25 1.84 -3.06 16.59
CA LEU A 25 0.60 -2.33 16.35
C LEU A 25 -0.62 -3.15 16.81
N ALA A 26 -0.68 -4.45 16.44
CA ALA A 26 -1.75 -5.35 16.87
C ALA A 26 -1.84 -5.51 18.40
N LYS A 27 -0.69 -5.58 19.07
CA LYS A 27 -0.58 -5.67 20.54
C LYS A 27 -0.81 -4.34 21.27
N GLY A 28 -0.87 -3.22 20.56
CA GLY A 28 -0.93 -1.88 21.15
C GLY A 28 0.38 -1.43 21.82
N THR A 29 1.50 -2.06 21.47
CA THR A 29 2.82 -1.83 22.06
C THR A 29 3.79 -1.08 21.17
N LEU A 30 3.39 -0.79 19.92
CA LEU A 30 4.21 0.02 19.02
C LEU A 30 4.48 1.40 19.65
N PRO A 31 5.75 1.88 19.70
CA PRO A 31 6.03 3.21 20.20
C PRO A 31 5.27 4.29 19.42
N LYS A 32 4.68 5.26 20.13
CA LYS A 32 3.92 6.36 19.50
C LYS A 32 4.76 7.07 18.43
N ALA A 33 6.04 7.32 18.69
CA ALA A 33 6.94 7.96 17.73
C ALA A 33 7.09 7.19 16.42
N CYS A 34 7.13 5.84 16.48
CA CYS A 34 7.19 4.99 15.28
C CYS A 34 5.93 5.12 14.44
N PHE A 35 4.76 5.14 15.07
CA PHE A 35 3.49 5.32 14.36
C PHE A 35 3.35 6.74 13.81
N GLN A 36 3.76 7.77 14.56
CA GLN A 36 3.77 9.15 14.06
C GLN A 36 4.71 9.31 12.86
N HIS A 37 5.89 8.69 12.88
CA HIS A 37 6.82 8.72 11.76
C HIS A 37 6.22 8.02 10.53
N TYR A 38 5.66 6.82 10.72
CA TYR A 38 4.93 6.11 9.67
C TYR A 38 3.84 6.99 9.06
N LEU A 39 2.98 7.63 9.86
CA LEU A 39 1.89 8.47 9.35
C LEU A 39 2.40 9.64 8.50
N LYS A 40 3.51 10.27 8.87
CA LYS A 40 4.10 11.37 8.08
C LYS A 40 4.63 10.86 6.73
N GLN A 41 5.30 9.72 6.72
CA GLN A 41 5.80 9.12 5.49
C GLN A 41 4.67 8.57 4.60
N ASP A 42 3.64 8.02 5.21
CA ASP A 42 2.45 7.52 4.52
C ASP A 42 1.69 8.66 3.82
N TYR A 43 1.57 9.84 4.45
CA TYR A 43 1.03 11.03 3.80
C TYR A 43 1.78 11.38 2.50
N LEU A 44 3.12 11.38 2.55
CA LEU A 44 3.96 11.65 1.38
C LEU A 44 3.82 10.54 0.32
N TYR A 45 3.74 9.29 0.76
CA TYR A 45 3.49 8.14 -0.10
C TYR A 45 2.17 8.27 -0.86
N LEU A 46 1.07 8.65 -0.20
CA LEU A 46 -0.25 8.80 -0.81
C LEU A 46 -0.27 9.79 -1.98
N PHE A 47 0.52 10.86 -1.93
CA PHE A 47 0.67 11.78 -3.08
C PHE A 47 1.28 11.09 -4.30
N HIS A 48 2.31 10.28 -4.11
CA HIS A 48 2.94 9.56 -5.21
C HIS A 48 2.08 8.39 -5.68
N TYR A 49 1.38 7.76 -4.76
CA TYR A 49 0.41 6.71 -5.07
C TYR A 49 -0.72 7.25 -5.93
N SER A 50 -1.25 8.43 -5.60
CA SER A 50 -2.22 9.15 -6.45
C SER A 50 -1.67 9.47 -7.84
N ARG A 51 -0.40 9.88 -7.94
CA ARG A 51 0.28 10.09 -9.24
C ARG A 51 0.39 8.80 -10.05
N ALA A 52 0.61 7.66 -9.40
CA ALA A 52 0.63 6.36 -10.07
C ALA A 52 -0.74 6.04 -10.70
N PHE A 53 -1.85 6.29 -10.01
CA PHE A 53 -3.18 6.11 -10.58
C PHE A 53 -3.53 7.15 -11.64
N ALA A 54 -3.09 8.40 -11.51
CA ALA A 54 -3.20 9.39 -12.57
C ALA A 54 -2.45 8.95 -13.84
N LEU A 55 -1.26 8.35 -13.66
CA LEU A 55 -0.51 7.73 -14.76
C LEU A 55 -1.27 6.53 -15.34
N GLY A 56 -1.97 5.74 -14.51
CA GLY A 56 -2.86 4.67 -14.96
C GLY A 56 -3.98 5.19 -15.87
N VAL A 57 -4.61 6.30 -15.49
CA VAL A 57 -5.61 6.99 -16.34
C VAL A 57 -4.98 7.41 -17.69
N PHE A 58 -3.77 8.00 -17.63
CA PHE A 58 -3.03 8.42 -18.85
C PHE A 58 -2.68 7.24 -19.77
N LYS A 59 -2.31 6.09 -19.22
CA LYS A 59 -1.90 4.88 -19.96
C LYS A 59 -3.05 4.05 -20.50
N ALA A 60 -4.29 4.28 -20.04
CA ALA A 60 -5.47 3.54 -20.45
C ALA A 60 -5.77 3.74 -21.95
N ARG A 61 -6.07 2.68 -22.64
CA ARG A 61 -6.35 2.67 -24.10
C ARG A 61 -7.83 2.80 -24.42
N ASN A 62 -8.68 2.60 -23.44
CA ASN A 62 -10.13 2.68 -23.55
C ASN A 62 -10.76 2.99 -22.19
N PHE A 63 -12.07 3.26 -22.18
CA PHE A 63 -12.79 3.63 -20.97
C PHE A 63 -12.81 2.54 -19.88
N ALA A 64 -12.89 1.27 -20.26
CA ALA A 64 -12.87 0.16 -19.31
C ALA A 64 -11.53 0.07 -18.54
N GLU A 65 -10.41 0.30 -19.25
CA GLU A 65 -9.09 0.39 -18.62
C GLU A 65 -8.90 1.68 -17.77
N MET A 66 -9.59 2.76 -18.14
CA MET A 66 -9.49 4.06 -17.47
C MET A 66 -10.31 4.12 -16.17
N ASP A 67 -11.43 3.42 -16.11
CA ASP A 67 -12.43 3.60 -15.04
C ASP A 67 -11.89 3.19 -13.66
N MET A 68 -11.15 2.09 -13.58
CA MET A 68 -10.56 1.62 -12.32
C MET A 68 -9.51 2.59 -11.75
N PRO A 69 -8.46 2.99 -12.48
CA PRO A 69 -7.48 3.95 -11.93
C PRO A 69 -8.11 5.32 -11.64
N ARG A 70 -9.10 5.76 -12.42
CA ARG A 70 -9.84 7.01 -12.15
C ARG A 70 -10.59 6.95 -10.82
N LYS A 71 -11.35 5.87 -10.59
CA LYS A 71 -12.09 5.68 -9.32
C LYS A 71 -11.15 5.65 -8.12
N THR A 72 -10.05 4.92 -8.23
CA THR A 72 -9.05 4.85 -7.16
C THR A 72 -8.43 6.22 -6.90
N LEU A 73 -8.11 6.98 -7.96
CA LEU A 73 -7.58 8.35 -7.82
C LEU A 73 -8.58 9.26 -7.10
N ASP A 74 -9.87 9.21 -7.44
CA ASP A 74 -10.92 9.98 -6.76
C ASP A 74 -10.99 9.66 -5.25
N ILE A 75 -10.90 8.38 -4.89
CA ILE A 75 -10.88 7.92 -3.49
C ILE A 75 -9.62 8.45 -2.78
N LEU A 76 -8.44 8.29 -3.37
CA LEU A 76 -7.17 8.73 -2.78
C LEU A 76 -7.13 10.24 -2.56
N CYS A 77 -7.70 11.04 -3.46
CA CYS A 77 -7.79 12.50 -3.27
C CYS A 77 -8.64 12.87 -2.04
N GLN A 78 -9.67 12.08 -1.72
CA GLN A 78 -10.46 12.27 -0.50
C GLN A 78 -9.71 11.75 0.74
N GLU A 79 -9.04 10.61 0.62
CA GLU A 79 -8.26 10.00 1.71
C GLU A 79 -7.10 10.89 2.17
N ILE A 80 -6.40 11.57 1.27
CA ILE A 80 -5.31 12.50 1.63
C ILE A 80 -5.82 13.57 2.60
N GLN A 81 -7.02 14.13 2.40
CA GLN A 81 -7.59 15.11 3.31
C GLN A 81 -7.99 14.50 4.66
N LEU A 82 -8.55 13.27 4.65
CA LEU A 82 -8.89 12.55 5.88
C LEU A 82 -7.63 12.15 6.65
N HIS A 83 -6.55 11.83 5.94
CA HIS A 83 -5.26 11.50 6.55
C HIS A 83 -4.67 12.68 7.33
N LEU A 84 -4.77 13.92 6.84
CA LEU A 84 -4.37 15.11 7.60
C LEU A 84 -5.14 15.22 8.93
N ASN A 85 -6.46 15.03 8.89
CA ASN A 85 -7.29 15.04 10.10
C ASN A 85 -6.89 13.91 11.07
N TYR A 86 -6.52 12.74 10.54
CA TYR A 86 -6.06 11.62 11.34
C TYR A 86 -4.69 11.92 11.98
N CYS A 87 -3.77 12.51 11.25
CA CYS A 87 -2.48 12.96 11.79
C CYS A 87 -2.64 13.93 12.95
N GLN A 88 -3.61 14.86 12.89
CA GLN A 88 -3.90 15.79 14.00
C GLN A 88 -4.32 15.06 15.29
N GLN A 89 -5.08 13.96 15.19
CA GLN A 89 -5.43 13.13 16.35
C GLN A 89 -4.20 12.47 16.99
N TRP A 90 -3.14 12.33 16.22
CA TRP A 90 -1.83 11.82 16.67
C TRP A 90 -0.86 12.94 17.04
N GLU A 91 -1.35 14.17 17.27
CA GLU A 91 -0.55 15.34 17.66
C GLU A 91 0.52 15.72 16.61
N ILE A 92 0.26 15.41 15.33
CA ILE A 92 1.10 15.81 14.21
C ILE A 92 0.44 17.00 13.52
N SER A 93 1.11 18.15 13.52
CA SER A 93 0.61 19.35 12.85
C SER A 93 0.79 19.28 11.34
N GLU A 94 -0.05 19.98 10.58
CA GLU A 94 0.11 20.10 9.14
C GLU A 94 1.47 20.69 8.75
N GLN A 95 2.00 21.63 9.56
CA GLN A 95 3.30 22.22 9.34
C GLN A 95 4.42 21.16 9.44
N GLU A 96 4.37 20.25 10.42
CA GLU A 96 5.32 19.15 10.52
C GLU A 96 5.25 18.24 9.30
N ILE A 97 4.03 17.89 8.85
CA ILE A 97 3.85 17.04 7.67
C ILE A 97 4.48 17.69 6.44
N PHE A 98 4.18 18.97 6.19
CA PHE A 98 4.68 19.70 5.01
C PHE A 98 6.19 19.96 5.05
N GLN A 99 6.81 19.94 6.22
CA GLN A 99 8.26 20.06 6.39
C GLN A 99 8.98 18.71 6.45
N THR A 100 8.23 17.60 6.51
CA THR A 100 8.80 16.26 6.55
C THR A 100 9.47 15.94 5.22
N LEU A 101 10.73 15.53 5.28
CA LEU A 101 11.42 14.99 4.12
C LEU A 101 11.02 13.52 3.91
N GLU A 102 10.92 13.12 2.66
CA GLU A 102 10.72 11.70 2.34
C GLU A 102 11.92 10.88 2.81
N SER A 103 11.65 9.79 3.51
CA SER A 103 12.65 8.79 3.86
C SER A 103 13.20 8.08 2.62
N ALA A 104 14.36 7.44 2.75
CA ALA A 104 14.92 6.64 1.66
C ALA A 104 13.97 5.51 1.21
N ALA A 105 13.26 4.88 2.16
CA ALA A 105 12.27 3.85 1.87
C ALA A 105 11.07 4.43 1.09
N CYS A 106 10.54 5.57 1.51
CA CYS A 106 9.43 6.25 0.82
C CYS A 106 9.85 6.66 -0.62
N ILE A 107 11.03 7.28 -0.78
CA ILE A 107 11.57 7.63 -2.09
C ILE A 107 11.72 6.41 -2.97
N SER A 108 12.39 5.37 -2.49
CA SER A 108 12.66 4.17 -3.28
C SER A 108 11.38 3.52 -3.76
N TYR A 109 10.41 3.36 -2.87
CA TYR A 109 9.16 2.71 -3.20
C TYR A 109 8.32 3.55 -4.18
N THR A 110 8.11 4.81 -3.88
CA THR A 110 7.25 5.67 -4.71
C THR A 110 7.82 5.89 -6.12
N ARG A 111 9.16 6.06 -6.26
CA ARG A 111 9.79 6.18 -7.58
C ARG A 111 9.76 4.87 -8.35
N TYR A 112 9.86 3.74 -7.67
CA TYR A 112 9.70 2.43 -8.31
C TYR A 112 8.29 2.23 -8.89
N LEU A 113 7.23 2.59 -8.14
CA LEU A 113 5.85 2.55 -8.66
C LEU A 113 5.70 3.37 -9.95
N LEU A 114 6.20 4.60 -9.92
CA LEU A 114 6.12 5.50 -11.07
C LEU A 114 6.98 5.00 -12.24
N ASP A 115 8.17 4.47 -11.99
CA ASP A 115 9.03 3.90 -13.03
C ASP A 115 8.36 2.70 -13.72
N CYS A 116 7.78 1.77 -12.97
CA CYS A 116 7.00 0.66 -13.53
C CYS A 116 5.87 1.15 -14.45
N GLY A 117 5.14 2.19 -14.02
CA GLY A 117 4.07 2.77 -14.82
C GLY A 117 4.58 3.57 -16.04
N MET A 118 5.71 4.26 -15.93
CA MET A 118 6.27 5.06 -17.03
C MET A 118 6.91 4.19 -18.11
N THR A 119 7.70 3.20 -17.72
CA THR A 119 8.44 2.31 -18.62
C THR A 119 7.57 1.18 -19.18
N GLY A 120 6.59 0.71 -18.40
CA GLY A 120 5.61 -0.31 -18.78
C GLY A 120 4.25 0.26 -19.17
N GLY A 121 3.24 -0.58 -19.02
CA GLY A 121 1.83 -0.26 -19.20
C GLY A 121 1.02 -0.42 -17.91
N LEU A 122 -0.29 -0.58 -18.05
CA LEU A 122 -1.18 -0.86 -16.91
C LEU A 122 -0.84 -2.17 -16.18
N PRO A 123 -0.47 -3.27 -16.83
CA PRO A 123 -0.11 -4.49 -16.12
C PRO A 123 1.06 -4.29 -15.16
N GLU A 124 2.15 -3.64 -15.60
CA GLU A 124 3.34 -3.37 -14.80
C GLU A 124 3.02 -2.40 -13.65
N LEU A 125 2.24 -1.36 -13.93
CA LEU A 125 1.80 -0.41 -12.89
C LEU A 125 0.98 -1.13 -11.82
N TYR A 126 -0.02 -1.94 -12.23
CA TYR A 126 -0.87 -2.65 -11.27
C TYR A 126 -0.13 -3.76 -10.54
N ALA A 127 0.86 -4.40 -11.16
CA ALA A 127 1.75 -5.33 -10.45
C ALA A 127 2.54 -4.64 -9.32
N ALA A 128 2.91 -3.36 -9.52
CA ALA A 128 3.64 -2.58 -8.54
C ALA A 128 2.74 -2.04 -7.41
N VAL A 129 1.51 -1.60 -7.72
CA VAL A 129 0.60 -1.01 -6.71
C VAL A 129 -0.21 -2.05 -5.92
N THR A 130 -0.43 -3.25 -6.46
CA THR A 130 -1.23 -4.29 -5.81
C THR A 130 -0.68 -4.75 -4.46
N PRO A 131 0.65 -4.88 -4.23
CA PRO A 131 1.17 -5.23 -2.91
C PRO A 131 0.73 -4.30 -1.79
N CYS A 132 0.62 -2.99 -2.04
CA CYS A 132 0.07 -2.04 -1.08
C CYS A 132 -1.42 -2.34 -0.79
N ALA A 133 -2.29 -2.28 -1.79
CA ALA A 133 -3.73 -2.44 -1.60
C ALA A 133 -4.11 -3.80 -0.97
N LEU A 134 -3.59 -4.90 -1.53
CA LEU A 134 -3.88 -6.25 -1.05
C LEU A 134 -3.17 -6.55 0.28
N GLY A 135 -1.94 -6.06 0.44
CA GLY A 135 -1.14 -6.35 1.62
C GLY A 135 -1.74 -5.74 2.88
N TYR A 136 -2.19 -4.48 2.84
CA TYR A 136 -2.89 -3.85 3.97
C TYR A 136 -4.18 -4.59 4.31
N ALA A 137 -4.93 -5.07 3.32
CA ALA A 137 -6.10 -5.92 3.56
C ALA A 137 -5.71 -7.24 4.25
N GLN A 138 -4.59 -7.87 3.85
CA GLN A 138 -4.11 -9.09 4.48
C GLN A 138 -3.48 -8.86 5.86
N VAL A 139 -2.79 -7.74 6.06
CA VAL A 139 -2.29 -7.30 7.39
C VAL A 139 -3.45 -7.16 8.36
N ALA A 140 -4.51 -6.45 7.98
CA ALA A 140 -5.69 -6.29 8.84
C ALA A 140 -6.36 -7.63 9.16
N ARG A 141 -6.47 -8.54 8.18
CA ARG A 141 -6.98 -9.89 8.38
C ARG A 141 -6.08 -10.69 9.31
N TYR A 142 -4.76 -10.69 9.10
CA TYR A 142 -3.79 -11.33 9.97
C TYR A 142 -3.93 -10.85 11.42
N ILE A 143 -4.07 -9.54 11.63
CA ILE A 143 -4.27 -8.97 12.97
C ILE A 143 -5.57 -9.49 13.58
N THR A 144 -6.69 -9.40 12.88
CA THR A 144 -8.00 -9.80 13.41
C THR A 144 -8.15 -11.29 13.69
N GLU A 145 -7.41 -12.13 12.95
CA GLU A 145 -7.42 -13.59 13.14
C GLU A 145 -6.47 -14.06 14.25
N ASN A 146 -5.37 -13.33 14.50
CA ASN A 146 -4.30 -13.81 15.40
C ASN A 146 -4.19 -13.04 16.71
N TYR A 147 -4.83 -11.87 16.82
CA TYR A 147 -4.76 -11.04 18.01
C TYR A 147 -6.16 -10.67 18.52
N PRO A 148 -6.39 -10.71 19.85
CA PRO A 148 -7.65 -10.26 20.42
C PRO A 148 -7.82 -8.74 20.23
N LYS A 149 -9.05 -8.30 19.94
CA LYS A 149 -9.38 -6.86 19.95
C LYS A 149 -9.25 -6.32 21.36
N LEU A 150 -8.31 -5.41 21.59
CA LEU A 150 -8.04 -4.80 22.87
C LEU A 150 -8.71 -3.42 22.94
N PRO A 151 -9.64 -3.17 23.88
CA PRO A 151 -10.31 -1.86 24.00
C PRO A 151 -9.36 -0.67 24.22
N SER A 152 -8.16 -0.93 24.78
CA SER A 152 -7.13 0.06 25.04
C SER A 152 -6.06 0.19 23.94
N ASN A 153 -6.20 -0.53 22.82
CA ASN A 153 -5.23 -0.43 21.73
C ASN A 153 -5.36 0.94 21.05
N PRO A 154 -4.34 1.82 21.12
CA PRO A 154 -4.40 3.14 20.52
C PRO A 154 -4.48 3.10 18.99
N TYR A 155 -4.08 1.97 18.36
CA TYR A 155 -4.07 1.76 16.91
C TYR A 155 -5.33 1.10 16.38
N GLN A 156 -6.33 0.87 17.22
CA GLN A 156 -7.54 0.14 16.84
C GLN A 156 -8.28 0.79 15.67
N ALA A 157 -8.33 2.14 15.61
CA ALA A 157 -8.95 2.86 14.51
C ALA A 157 -8.29 2.54 13.15
N TRP A 158 -6.95 2.41 13.12
CA TRP A 158 -6.21 2.00 11.94
C TRP A 158 -6.58 0.57 11.52
N ILE A 159 -6.60 -0.37 12.47
CA ILE A 159 -6.99 -1.77 12.22
C ILE A 159 -8.43 -1.83 11.67
N ASP A 160 -9.35 -1.09 12.27
CA ASP A 160 -10.77 -1.09 11.88
C ASP A 160 -10.97 -0.55 10.44
N VAL A 161 -10.18 0.45 10.00
CA VAL A 161 -10.23 0.97 8.61
C VAL A 161 -9.84 -0.12 7.61
N TYR A 162 -8.70 -0.79 7.79
CA TYR A 162 -8.21 -1.78 6.82
C TYR A 162 -8.92 -3.13 6.92
N SER A 163 -9.61 -3.43 8.03
CA SER A 163 -10.47 -4.60 8.17
C SER A 163 -11.91 -4.37 7.70
N ALA A 164 -12.29 -3.12 7.42
CA ALA A 164 -13.63 -2.79 6.95
C ALA A 164 -13.98 -3.48 5.62
N PRO A 165 -15.23 -3.93 5.44
CA PRO A 165 -15.65 -4.59 4.20
C PRO A 165 -15.38 -3.77 2.93
N GLU A 166 -15.50 -2.45 3.03
CA GLU A 166 -15.28 -1.52 1.94
C GLU A 166 -13.82 -1.55 1.47
N TYR A 167 -12.86 -1.54 2.40
CA TYR A 167 -11.43 -1.65 2.05
C TYR A 167 -11.09 -3.02 1.49
N GLN A 168 -11.60 -4.09 2.10
CA GLN A 168 -11.41 -5.46 1.63
C GLN A 168 -11.95 -5.66 0.21
N GLN A 169 -13.09 -5.05 -0.10
CA GLN A 169 -13.67 -5.07 -1.44
C GLN A 169 -12.82 -4.29 -2.44
N ALA A 170 -12.36 -3.08 -2.11
CA ALA A 170 -11.49 -2.27 -2.98
C ALA A 170 -10.15 -2.97 -3.29
N ALA A 171 -9.58 -3.65 -2.29
CA ALA A 171 -8.38 -4.46 -2.48
C ALA A 171 -8.63 -5.64 -3.44
N GLN A 172 -9.79 -6.30 -3.32
CA GLN A 172 -10.17 -7.38 -4.24
C GLN A 172 -10.38 -6.86 -5.67
N GLU A 173 -11.03 -5.72 -5.85
CA GLU A 173 -11.21 -5.10 -7.16
C GLU A 173 -9.88 -4.76 -7.84
N THR A 174 -8.88 -4.33 -7.06
CA THR A 174 -7.51 -4.10 -7.56
C THR A 174 -6.88 -5.40 -8.08
N VAL A 175 -7.05 -6.50 -7.34
CA VAL A 175 -6.58 -7.84 -7.72
C VAL A 175 -7.29 -8.34 -9.00
N ASP A 176 -8.59 -8.16 -9.07
CA ASP A 176 -9.40 -8.59 -10.21
C ASP A 176 -8.99 -7.82 -11.48
N PHE A 177 -8.76 -6.51 -11.35
CA PHE A 177 -8.30 -5.70 -12.46
C PHE A 177 -6.90 -6.10 -12.94
N LEU A 178 -5.94 -6.32 -12.02
CA LEU A 178 -4.63 -6.86 -12.38
C LEU A 178 -4.76 -8.21 -13.11
N THR A 179 -5.68 -9.08 -12.65
CA THR A 179 -5.92 -10.38 -13.29
C THR A 179 -6.35 -10.21 -14.74
N VAL A 180 -7.32 -9.35 -14.99
CA VAL A 180 -7.80 -9.04 -16.37
C VAL A 180 -6.69 -8.44 -17.23
N LEU A 181 -5.89 -7.53 -16.69
CA LEU A 181 -4.76 -6.94 -17.41
C LEU A 181 -3.69 -7.96 -17.80
N CYS A 182 -3.55 -9.03 -17.03
CA CYS A 182 -2.56 -10.06 -17.29
C CYS A 182 -3.04 -11.20 -18.23
N GLU A 183 -4.34 -11.33 -18.49
CA GLU A 183 -4.88 -12.36 -19.35
C GLU A 183 -4.22 -12.44 -20.76
N PRO A 184 -3.95 -11.31 -21.45
CA PRO A 184 -3.34 -11.34 -22.76
C PRO A 184 -1.81 -11.51 -22.77
N LEU A 185 -1.15 -11.58 -21.60
CA LEU A 185 0.30 -11.57 -21.47
C LEU A 185 0.91 -12.97 -21.74
N ASN A 186 2.07 -13.00 -22.38
CA ASN A 186 2.86 -14.22 -22.53
C ASN A 186 3.73 -14.52 -21.30
N ASP A 187 4.37 -15.69 -21.25
CA ASP A 187 5.16 -16.17 -20.11
C ASP A 187 6.29 -15.21 -19.71
N SER A 188 6.96 -14.59 -20.68
CA SER A 188 8.05 -13.62 -20.40
C SER A 188 7.50 -12.36 -19.74
N GLN A 189 6.35 -11.86 -20.20
CA GLN A 189 5.68 -10.72 -19.59
C GLN A 189 5.15 -11.06 -18.18
N LEU A 190 4.57 -12.25 -18.00
CA LEU A 190 4.15 -12.71 -16.67
C LEU A 190 5.32 -12.87 -15.71
N THR A 191 6.49 -13.27 -16.20
CA THR A 191 7.72 -13.29 -15.38
C THR A 191 8.11 -11.89 -14.92
N ASN A 192 8.00 -10.89 -15.80
CA ASN A 192 8.24 -9.49 -15.43
C ASN A 192 7.23 -8.99 -14.39
N ILE A 193 5.94 -9.29 -14.57
CA ILE A 193 4.89 -8.98 -13.58
C ILE A 193 5.23 -9.56 -12.20
N GLN A 194 5.68 -10.82 -12.17
CA GLN A 194 6.10 -11.46 -10.92
C GLN A 194 7.30 -10.74 -10.26
N GLN A 195 8.29 -10.35 -11.04
CA GLN A 195 9.46 -9.62 -10.52
C GLN A 195 9.07 -8.26 -9.93
N ILE A 196 8.16 -7.54 -10.62
CA ILE A 196 7.65 -6.25 -10.16
C ILE A 196 6.88 -6.42 -8.84
N PHE A 197 5.94 -7.37 -8.79
CA PHE A 197 5.15 -7.67 -7.59
C PHE A 197 6.06 -8.03 -6.40
N THR A 198 7.04 -8.90 -6.61
CA THR A 198 7.99 -9.31 -5.57
C THR A 198 8.84 -8.12 -5.08
N THR A 199 9.29 -7.26 -5.99
CA THR A 199 10.09 -6.08 -5.64
C THR A 199 9.27 -5.08 -4.84
N ALA A 200 8.04 -4.79 -5.25
CA ALA A 200 7.13 -3.92 -4.50
C ALA A 200 6.81 -4.49 -3.10
N THR A 201 6.60 -5.82 -2.98
CA THR A 201 6.43 -6.49 -1.68
C THR A 201 7.63 -6.28 -0.76
N ARG A 202 8.86 -6.33 -1.29
CA ARG A 202 10.07 -6.04 -0.49
C ARG A 202 10.13 -4.59 -0.04
N MET A 203 9.65 -3.67 -0.85
CA MET A 203 9.60 -2.24 -0.49
C MET A 203 8.58 -1.95 0.61
N GLU A 204 7.51 -2.73 0.70
CA GLU A 204 6.58 -2.67 1.84
C GLU A 204 7.25 -3.07 3.16
N ILE A 205 8.12 -4.09 3.13
CA ILE A 205 8.89 -4.48 4.31
C ILE A 205 9.79 -3.32 4.78
N GLU A 206 10.50 -2.69 3.85
CA GLU A 206 11.36 -1.54 4.15
C GLU A 206 10.55 -0.34 4.66
N PHE A 207 9.31 -0.16 4.18
CA PHE A 207 8.42 0.90 4.65
C PHE A 207 7.99 0.67 6.11
N TRP A 208 7.68 -0.57 6.51
CA TRP A 208 7.45 -0.91 7.91
C TRP A 208 8.71 -0.74 8.77
N GLN A 209 9.87 -1.18 8.25
CA GLN A 209 11.14 -1.07 8.98
C GLN A 209 11.53 0.39 9.20
N MET A 210 11.37 1.25 8.20
CA MET A 210 11.53 2.70 8.30
C MET A 210 10.70 3.29 9.46
N GLY A 211 9.45 2.83 9.60
CA GLY A 211 8.59 3.24 10.71
C GLY A 211 9.13 2.84 12.08
N LEU A 212 9.76 1.65 12.21
CA LEU A 212 10.40 1.22 13.46
C LEU A 212 11.69 1.98 13.76
N ASP A 213 12.51 2.21 12.73
CA ASP A 213 13.85 2.79 12.88
C ASP A 213 13.83 4.32 12.96
N LEU A 214 12.68 4.95 12.66
CA LEU A 214 12.50 6.41 12.56
C LEU A 214 13.45 7.04 11.50
N ALA A 215 13.70 6.32 10.38
CA ALA A 215 14.71 6.65 9.38
C ALA A 215 14.13 7.24 8.07
#